data_a4baaca4534379d901ff06c2aafe636f
#
_entry.id   a4baaca4534379d901ff06c2aafe636f
#
_cell.length_a   1.000
_cell.length_b   1.000
_cell.length_c   1.000
_cell.angle_alpha   90.00
_cell.angle_beta   90.00
_cell.angle_gamma   90.00
#
_symmetry.space_group_name_H-M   'P 1'
#
loop_
_entity.id
_entity.type
_entity.pdbx_description
1 polymer ?
#
loop_
_entity_poly.entity_id
_entity_poly.type
_entity_poly.pdbx_seq_one_letter_code
_entity_poly.pdbx_strand_id
1 'polypeptide(L)'
;MKVRLYDVALARSGDKGDASNVGLIARTPEIYAALRDQATPERVREHFREVCRGRVERFDVPNLLAFNFILHDSLGGGGTESLKTDAQGKTHAQGLLEMEVEIPDELLKGIPA
;
A
#
# COMPACT_ATOMS: atom_id res chain seq x y z
N MET A 1 3.92 11.98 15.13
CA MET A 1 3.91 10.66 15.79
C MET A 1 4.07 9.57 14.74
N LYS A 2 4.95 8.63 15.01
CA LYS A 2 5.17 7.51 14.10
C LYS A 2 4.07 6.47 14.29
N VAL A 3 3.35 6.15 13.22
CA VAL A 3 2.28 5.15 13.26
C VAL A 3 2.42 4.23 12.05
N ARG A 4 1.73 3.09 12.10
CA ARG A 4 1.65 2.22 10.92
C ARG A 4 0.52 2.71 10.03
N LEU A 5 0.64 2.44 8.74
CA LEU A 5 -0.46 2.74 7.82
C LEU A 5 -1.77 2.10 8.27
N TYR A 6 -1.69 0.96 8.93
CA TYR A 6 -2.85 0.29 9.52
C TYR A 6 -3.71 1.24 10.35
N ASP A 7 -3.09 2.18 11.06
CA ASP A 7 -3.80 3.08 11.98
C ASP A 7 -4.54 4.21 11.25
N VAL A 8 -4.15 4.52 10.02
CA VAL A 8 -4.65 5.72 9.32
C VAL A 8 -5.24 5.42 7.94
N ALA A 9 -5.22 4.17 7.51
CA ALA A 9 -5.66 3.83 6.15
C ALA A 9 -6.21 2.42 6.08
N LEU A 10 -6.88 2.14 4.97
CA LEU A 10 -7.33 0.81 4.59
C LEU A 10 -6.56 0.39 3.34
N ALA A 11 -6.41 -0.89 3.13
CA ALA A 11 -5.74 -1.39 1.94
C ALA A 11 -6.49 -2.57 1.34
N ARG A 12 -6.45 -2.66 0.02
CA ARG A 12 -6.98 -3.79 -0.74
C ARG A 12 -5.96 -4.19 -1.76
N SER A 13 -5.86 -5.48 -2.02
CA SER A 13 -4.93 -5.95 -3.04
C SER A 13 -5.59 -6.98 -3.95
N GLY A 14 -5.03 -7.10 -5.14
CA GLY A 14 -5.41 -8.09 -6.12
C GLY A 14 -4.19 -8.44 -6.93
N ASP A 15 -4.35 -9.33 -7.89
CA ASP A 15 -3.26 -9.69 -8.76
C ASP A 15 -3.63 -9.44 -10.23
N LYS A 16 -2.61 -9.23 -11.05
CA LYS A 16 -2.75 -9.10 -12.49
C LYS A 16 -1.55 -9.80 -13.12
N GLY A 17 -1.67 -11.13 -13.27
CA GLY A 17 -0.57 -11.92 -13.76
C GLY A 17 0.59 -11.88 -12.80
N ASP A 18 1.67 -11.23 -13.20
CA ASP A 18 2.91 -11.15 -12.43
C ASP A 18 2.98 -9.93 -11.54
N ALA A 19 1.99 -9.07 -11.57
CA ALA A 19 1.97 -7.85 -10.79
C ALA A 19 0.88 -7.90 -9.72
N SER A 20 1.14 -7.25 -8.61
CA SER A 20 0.16 -7.06 -7.55
C SER A 20 -0.33 -5.62 -7.57
N ASN A 21 -1.63 -5.45 -7.39
CA ASN A 21 -2.27 -4.15 -7.31
C ASN A 21 -2.68 -3.92 -5.86
N VAL A 22 -2.19 -2.86 -5.24
CA VAL A 22 -2.53 -2.54 -3.86
C VAL A 22 -3.11 -1.14 -3.81
N GLY A 23 -4.37 -1.04 -3.41
CA GLY A 23 -5.01 0.25 -3.17
C GLY A 23 -4.89 0.62 -1.70
N LEU A 24 -4.40 1.83 -1.44
CA LEU A 24 -4.26 2.39 -0.10
C LEU A 24 -5.23 3.56 0.02
N ILE A 25 -6.18 3.48 0.93
CA ILE A 25 -7.24 4.47 1.09
C ILE A 25 -7.08 5.16 2.43
N ALA A 26 -6.78 6.46 2.41
CA ALA A 26 -6.63 7.24 3.64
C ALA A 26 -8.00 7.44 4.30
N ARG A 27 -8.00 7.51 5.62
CA ARG A 27 -9.25 7.66 6.37
C ARG A 27 -9.82 9.07 6.33
N THR A 28 -8.98 10.08 6.13
CA THR A 28 -9.42 11.48 6.03
C THR A 28 -8.64 12.18 4.93
N PRO A 29 -9.17 13.32 4.40
CA PRO A 29 -8.42 14.12 3.43
C PRO A 29 -7.09 14.62 3.96
N GLU A 30 -7.02 14.96 5.24
CA GLU A 30 -5.79 15.44 5.86
C GLU A 30 -4.75 14.33 5.94
N ILE A 31 -5.18 13.11 6.24
CA ILE A 31 -4.28 11.95 6.23
C ILE A 31 -3.79 11.68 4.81
N TYR A 32 -4.69 11.79 3.83
CA TYR A 32 -4.31 11.62 2.43
C TYR A 32 -3.18 12.59 2.05
N ALA A 33 -3.33 13.86 2.42
CA ALA A 33 -2.31 14.86 2.14
C ALA A 33 -0.98 14.53 2.83
N ALA A 34 -1.03 14.06 4.08
CA ALA A 34 0.17 13.68 4.82
C ALA A 34 0.86 12.47 4.20
N LEU A 35 0.09 11.53 3.65
CA LEU A 35 0.65 10.32 3.05
C LEU A 35 1.24 10.55 1.66
N ARG A 36 0.83 11.63 0.98
CA ARG A 36 1.27 11.88 -0.39
C ARG A 36 2.79 11.88 -0.51
N ASP A 37 3.48 12.48 0.46
CA ASP A 37 4.93 12.60 0.44
C ASP A 37 5.64 11.43 1.09
N GLN A 38 4.91 10.56 1.79
CA GLN A 38 5.51 9.46 2.53
C GLN A 38 5.27 8.10 1.89
N ALA A 39 4.10 7.88 1.30
CA ALA A 39 3.80 6.64 0.61
C ALA A 39 4.25 6.70 -0.85
N THR A 40 5.53 6.94 -1.05
CA THR A 40 6.14 7.05 -2.38
C THR A 40 6.40 5.67 -2.98
N PRO A 41 6.47 5.58 -4.33
CA PRO A 41 6.85 4.30 -4.95
C PRO A 41 8.16 3.75 -4.41
N GLU A 42 9.14 4.63 -4.17
CA GLU A 42 10.45 4.21 -3.68
C GLU A 42 10.37 3.60 -2.29
N ARG A 43 9.60 4.19 -1.39
CA ARG A 43 9.43 3.65 -0.04
C ARG A 43 8.65 2.35 -0.05
N VAL A 44 7.62 2.26 -0.88
CA VAL A 44 6.84 1.04 -1.01
C VAL A 44 7.70 -0.08 -1.58
N ARG A 45 8.52 0.23 -2.59
CA ARG A 45 9.43 -0.76 -3.17
C ARG A 45 10.42 -1.26 -2.13
N GLU A 46 11.00 -0.36 -1.34
CA GLU A 46 11.94 -0.74 -0.29
C GLU A 46 11.26 -1.60 0.77
N HIS A 47 10.03 -1.27 1.11
CA HIS A 47 9.25 -2.04 2.08
C HIS A 47 9.01 -3.47 1.60
N PHE A 48 8.81 -3.66 0.31
CA PHE A 48 8.55 -4.97 -0.29
C PHE A 48 9.78 -5.55 -1.01
N ARG A 49 10.97 -5.11 -0.71
CA ARG A 49 12.18 -5.47 -1.47
C ARG A 49 12.42 -6.98 -1.58
N GLU A 50 11.93 -7.76 -0.63
CA GLU A 50 12.13 -9.20 -0.65
C GLU A 50 11.14 -9.91 -1.57
N VAL A 51 10.01 -9.28 -1.88
CA VAL A 51 8.97 -9.91 -2.69
C VAL A 51 8.74 -9.20 -4.00
N CYS A 52 8.99 -7.90 -4.07
CA CYS A 52 8.82 -7.12 -5.30
C CYS A 52 10.17 -6.90 -5.96
N ARG A 53 10.41 -7.58 -7.06
CA ARG A 53 11.67 -7.50 -7.80
C ARG A 53 11.63 -6.45 -8.90
N GLY A 54 10.43 -6.07 -9.33
CA GLY A 54 10.26 -5.07 -10.36
C GLY A 54 10.04 -3.68 -9.79
N ARG A 55 9.61 -2.79 -10.66
CA ARG A 55 9.33 -1.41 -10.26
C ARG A 55 8.00 -1.34 -9.53
N VAL A 56 7.83 -0.25 -8.78
CA VAL A 56 6.55 0.10 -8.16
C VAL A 56 6.07 1.39 -8.79
N GLU A 57 4.81 1.40 -9.22
CA GLU A 57 4.16 2.60 -9.75
C GLU A 57 3.06 3.04 -8.79
N ARG A 58 2.87 4.35 -8.67
CA ARG A 58 1.79 4.91 -7.87
C ARG A 58 0.88 5.76 -8.73
N PHE A 59 -0.40 5.53 -8.62
CA PHE A 59 -1.44 6.33 -9.27
C PHE A 59 -2.28 6.98 -8.18
N ASP A 60 -2.33 8.31 -8.18
CA ASP A 60 -3.08 9.05 -7.18
C ASP A 60 -4.54 9.15 -7.61
N VAL A 61 -5.45 8.84 -6.67
CA VAL A 61 -6.90 8.91 -6.92
C VAL A 61 -7.50 9.79 -5.81
N PRO A 62 -7.29 11.13 -5.91
CA PRO A 62 -7.68 12.02 -4.82
C PRO A 62 -9.17 12.03 -4.51
N ASN A 63 -10.02 11.79 -5.50
CA ASN A 63 -11.47 11.72 -5.28
C ASN A 63 -11.86 10.65 -4.27
N LEU A 64 -11.06 9.60 -4.18
CA LEU A 64 -11.31 8.48 -3.27
C LEU A 64 -10.36 8.48 -2.09
N LEU A 65 -9.54 9.52 -1.93
CA LEU A 65 -8.49 9.61 -0.93
C LEU A 65 -7.56 8.40 -1.01
N ALA A 66 -7.25 7.97 -2.22
CA ALA A 66 -6.56 6.72 -2.45
C ALA A 66 -5.30 6.87 -3.29
N PHE A 67 -4.37 5.96 -3.05
CA PHE A 67 -3.22 5.73 -3.92
C PHE A 67 -3.31 4.29 -4.40
N ASN A 68 -3.08 4.08 -5.68
CA ASN A 68 -3.08 2.74 -6.24
C ASN A 68 -1.65 2.39 -6.63
N PHE A 69 -1.10 1.35 -6.01
CA PHE A 69 0.26 0.89 -6.28
C PHE A 69 0.23 -0.34 -7.14
N ILE A 70 1.07 -0.36 -8.17
CA ILE A 70 1.31 -1.55 -8.97
C ILE A 70 2.73 -2.04 -8.66
N LEU A 71 2.80 -3.22 -8.08
CA LEU A 71 4.07 -3.85 -7.72
C LEU A 71 4.39 -4.89 -8.79
N HIS A 72 5.30 -4.53 -9.69
CA HIS A 72 5.67 -5.41 -10.79
C HIS A 72 6.58 -6.51 -10.33
N ASP A 73 6.46 -7.68 -10.96
CA ASP A 73 7.30 -8.84 -10.69
C ASP A 73 7.29 -9.18 -9.19
N SER A 74 6.09 -9.20 -8.61
CA SER A 74 5.94 -9.39 -7.18
C SER A 74 5.21 -10.69 -6.82
N LEU A 75 4.75 -11.46 -7.83
CA LEU A 75 3.96 -12.65 -7.58
C LEU A 75 4.68 -13.95 -7.99
N GLY A 76 6.00 -13.87 -8.12
CA GLY A 76 6.82 -15.06 -8.20
C GLY A 76 6.64 -15.95 -9.42
N GLY A 77 6.42 -15.33 -10.59
CA GLY A 77 6.38 -16.08 -11.83
C GLY A 77 5.02 -16.36 -12.40
N GLY A 78 4.04 -15.60 -12.01
CA GLY A 78 2.74 -15.62 -12.66
C GLY A 78 1.93 -16.87 -12.41
N GLY A 79 1.37 -17.42 -13.46
CA GLY A 79 0.36 -18.46 -13.36
C GLY A 79 0.79 -19.81 -12.80
N THR A 80 2.09 -20.06 -12.68
CA THR A 80 2.55 -21.35 -12.17
C THR A 80 2.38 -21.51 -10.68
N GLU A 81 2.07 -20.44 -9.98
CA GLU A 81 1.99 -20.41 -8.53
C GLU A 81 0.64 -19.86 -8.07
N SER A 82 -0.44 -20.26 -8.73
CA SER A 82 -1.74 -19.61 -8.54
C SER A 82 -2.22 -19.57 -7.09
N LEU A 83 -2.04 -20.64 -6.33
CA LEU A 83 -2.48 -20.65 -4.93
C LEU A 83 -1.63 -19.72 -4.07
N LYS A 84 -0.33 -19.71 -4.30
CA LYS A 84 0.56 -18.78 -3.61
C LYS A 84 0.31 -17.35 -4.04
N THR A 85 -0.02 -17.15 -5.29
CA THR A 85 -0.31 -15.83 -5.85
C THR A 85 -1.46 -15.17 -5.11
N ASP A 86 -2.57 -15.88 -4.91
CA ASP A 86 -3.72 -15.34 -4.18
C ASP A 86 -3.35 -14.99 -2.75
N ALA A 87 -2.63 -15.87 -2.08
CA ALA A 87 -2.20 -15.62 -0.71
C ALA A 87 -1.26 -14.43 -0.64
N GLN A 88 -0.34 -14.32 -1.59
CA GLN A 88 0.60 -13.20 -1.65
C GLN A 88 -0.12 -11.88 -1.92
N GLY A 89 -1.13 -11.88 -2.80
CA GLY A 89 -1.90 -10.68 -3.07
C GLY A 89 -2.56 -10.13 -1.81
N LYS A 90 -3.19 -11.00 -1.02
CA LYS A 90 -3.78 -10.61 0.26
C LYS A 90 -2.71 -10.15 1.25
N THR A 91 -1.59 -10.83 1.27
CA THR A 91 -0.47 -10.49 2.14
C THR A 91 0.11 -9.12 1.81
N HIS A 92 0.11 -8.74 0.52
CA HIS A 92 0.64 -7.44 0.10
C HIS A 92 -0.17 -6.29 0.70
N ALA A 93 -1.51 -6.38 0.71
CA ALA A 93 -2.33 -5.35 1.35
C ALA A 93 -2.01 -5.24 2.83
N GLN A 94 -1.98 -6.36 3.52
CA GLN A 94 -1.65 -6.39 4.95
C GLN A 94 -0.22 -5.93 5.19
N GLY A 95 0.72 -6.35 4.33
CA GLY A 95 2.10 -5.95 4.44
C GLY A 95 2.30 -4.45 4.28
N LEU A 96 1.58 -3.84 3.33
CA LEU A 96 1.67 -2.40 3.16
C LEU A 96 1.20 -1.67 4.42
N LEU A 97 0.16 -2.17 5.08
CA LEU A 97 -0.37 -1.53 6.29
C LEU A 97 0.62 -1.57 7.47
N GLU A 98 1.65 -2.41 7.39
CA GLU A 98 2.70 -2.43 8.41
C GLU A 98 3.74 -1.33 8.23
N MET A 99 3.76 -0.65 7.08
CA MET A 99 4.73 0.41 6.83
C MET A 99 4.50 1.58 7.77
N GLU A 100 5.59 2.11 8.34
CA GLU A 100 5.50 3.22 9.28
C GLU A 100 5.53 4.56 8.56
N VAL A 101 4.75 5.51 9.07
CA VAL A 101 4.69 6.87 8.54
C VAL A 101 4.61 7.85 9.72
N GLU A 102 4.95 9.12 9.45
CA GLU A 102 4.83 10.18 10.43
C GLU A 102 3.54 10.95 10.20
N ILE A 103 2.68 10.99 11.21
CA ILE A 103 1.40 11.68 11.14
C ILE A 103 1.31 12.66 12.31
N PRO A 104 0.96 13.94 12.08
CA PRO A 104 0.73 14.88 13.18
C PRO A 104 -0.34 14.35 14.13
N ASP A 105 -0.10 14.52 15.43
CA ASP A 105 -1.00 13.98 16.45
C ASP A 105 -2.43 14.47 16.28
N GLU A 106 -2.59 15.72 15.90
CA GLU A 106 -3.91 16.31 15.71
C GLU A 106 -4.74 15.62 14.63
N LEU A 107 -4.08 15.04 13.62
CA LEU A 107 -4.80 14.32 12.56
C LEU A 107 -5.28 12.96 13.04
N LEU A 108 -4.61 12.37 14.02
CA LEU A 108 -5.00 11.08 14.57
C LEU A 108 -6.28 11.19 15.38
N LYS A 109 -6.54 12.35 15.99
CA LYS A 109 -7.74 12.58 16.78
C LYS A 109 -9.00 12.62 15.92
N GLY A 110 -8.87 12.93 14.64
CA GLY A 110 -10.01 12.99 13.73
C GLY A 110 -10.42 11.66 13.13
N ILE A 111 -9.71 10.59 13.47
CA ILE A 111 -10.00 9.27 12.88
C ILE A 111 -11.07 8.58 13.71
N PRO A 112 -12.17 8.12 13.06
CA PRO A 112 -13.22 7.37 13.79
C PRO A 112 -12.66 6.10 14.39
N ALA A 113 -13.14 5.77 15.57
CA ALA A 113 -12.69 4.57 16.28
C ALA A 113 -13.14 3.29 15.55
#